data_24d8575b74fe1f4ea623bbd001452be0
#
_entry.id   24d8575b74fe1f4ea623bbd001452be0
#
_cell.length_a   1.000
_cell.length_b   1.000
_cell.length_c   1.000
_cell.angle_alpha   90.00
_cell.angle_beta   90.00
_cell.angle_gamma   90.00
#
_symmetry.space_group_name_H-M   'P 1'
#
loop_
_entity.id
_entity.type
_entity.pdbx_description
1 polymer ?
#
loop_
_entity_poly.entity_id
_entity_poly.type
_entity_poly.pdbx_seq_one_letter_code
_entity_poly.pdbx_strand_id
1 'polypeptide(L)'
;MRSRSEAPSEKGTKVTDRPENSSDESVANHSTAEHSVAGHAAAEHSAAGHSVADHSGHPPGEPLKLLGRRVSYQPTPGLSYDPEEPKYWDADGLAQEVERVFEVCHGCRMCFKYCDSFPKLFDFIDSRHEGDVAKLTGGETAEVMDACFQCKLCEVQCPYTPRDKHDFQLDFPKLVHRYKAQRTRREGVPLRERVLGNPDGSGALARASLGLANVMNRVSAHRWLMEKALGIHRDKLLPEFAAQTFEEWARHEGLIQPKPGGEAVVFQTCYVQHNEPQVGKDTVAVLQKNGVDVRCASHLVCCGMPAWESGNLPELRRRASINLERLEPFVDGGAKVLAINPTCSMMLRNEYPTLVEEKERPRALKLAAAVMDPSEFLWSLRKEPRFNQSFADVPAKVAYHAPCHLRAQGKGFKGKDLIAKAGADVTTVMECCGHDGTYAMKVEGFEASQRVGKRAF
;
A
#
# COMPACT_ATOMS: atom_id res chain seq x y z
N MET A 1 -27.49 -55.28 -18.99
CA MET A 1 -28.66 -55.50 -18.08
C MET A 1 -28.96 -54.12 -17.50
N ARG A 2 -29.92 -53.38 -18.04
CA ARG A 2 -31.30 -53.15 -17.56
C ARG A 2 -31.27 -52.66 -16.11
N SER A 3 -31.81 -51.48 -15.70
CA SER A 3 -33.01 -50.69 -16.10
C SER A 3 -32.92 -49.34 -15.32
N ARG A 4 -33.18 -48.20 -15.90
CA ARG A 4 -34.41 -47.39 -16.04
C ARG A 4 -35.22 -47.24 -14.74
N SER A 5 -35.47 -45.98 -14.36
CA SER A 5 -36.75 -45.26 -14.10
C SER A 5 -36.53 -44.30 -12.91
N GLU A 6 -37.11 -43.18 -12.67
CA GLU A 6 -38.18 -42.37 -13.30
C GLU A 6 -38.19 -41.04 -12.57
N ALA A 7 -38.63 -39.97 -13.23
CA ALA A 7 -38.95 -38.69 -12.62
C ALA A 7 -40.43 -38.66 -12.13
N PRO A 8 -40.83 -37.75 -11.27
CA PRO A 8 -42.11 -37.09 -11.35
C PRO A 8 -41.96 -35.55 -11.28
N SER A 9 -42.50 -34.86 -12.24
CA SER A 9 -43.83 -34.31 -12.51
C SER A 9 -44.13 -32.99 -11.77
N GLU A 10 -44.40 -32.03 -12.61
CA GLU A 10 -44.90 -30.67 -12.34
C GLU A 10 -46.17 -30.61 -11.53
N LYS A 11 -46.33 -29.55 -10.74
CA LYS A 11 -47.66 -28.96 -10.47
C LYS A 11 -47.56 -27.43 -10.52
N GLY A 12 -48.24 -26.88 -11.49
CA GLY A 12 -48.46 -25.46 -11.64
C GLY A 12 -49.56 -24.93 -10.71
N THR A 13 -49.47 -23.65 -10.39
CA THR A 13 -50.64 -22.89 -9.90
C THR A 13 -50.57 -21.44 -10.43
N LYS A 14 -51.49 -21.18 -11.21
CA LYS A 14 -52.32 -20.06 -11.69
C LYS A 14 -51.94 -18.62 -11.32
N VAL A 15 -51.87 -17.87 -12.41
CA VAL A 15 -52.04 -16.45 -12.62
C VAL A 15 -53.37 -15.93 -12.13
N THR A 16 -53.40 -14.74 -11.50
CA THR A 16 -54.58 -13.86 -11.48
C THR A 16 -54.12 -12.44 -11.87
N ASP A 17 -54.90 -11.92 -12.83
CA ASP A 17 -54.77 -10.62 -13.48
C ASP A 17 -55.26 -9.43 -12.63
N ARG A 18 -54.63 -8.29 -12.82
CA ARG A 18 -55.01 -6.87 -13.02
C ARG A 18 -56.03 -6.19 -12.07
N PRO A 19 -56.01 -4.82 -11.97
CA PRO A 19 -56.06 -3.90 -13.10
C PRO A 19 -55.16 -2.63 -13.03
N GLU A 20 -55.00 -2.04 -14.22
CA GLU A 20 -54.45 -0.74 -14.55
C GLU A 20 -55.24 0.42 -13.88
N ASN A 21 -54.48 1.48 -13.57
CA ASN A 21 -55.08 2.80 -13.55
C ASN A 21 -54.08 3.85 -14.11
N SER A 22 -54.51 4.48 -15.16
CA SER A 22 -53.92 5.59 -15.88
C SER A 22 -54.18 6.91 -15.14
N SER A 23 -53.21 7.80 -15.09
CA SER A 23 -53.48 9.25 -15.18
C SER A 23 -52.20 9.96 -15.66
N ASP A 24 -52.37 10.59 -16.82
CA ASP A 24 -51.49 11.61 -17.39
C ASP A 24 -51.29 12.79 -16.43
N GLU A 25 -50.07 13.35 -16.48
CA GLU A 25 -49.92 14.81 -16.63
C GLU A 25 -48.47 15.26 -16.85
N SER A 26 -48.31 15.95 -17.98
CA SER A 26 -47.54 17.14 -18.32
C SER A 26 -46.00 17.13 -18.24
N VAL A 27 -45.48 17.16 -19.43
CA VAL A 27 -44.31 17.77 -20.02
C VAL A 27 -43.90 19.08 -19.37
N ALA A 28 -42.64 19.20 -18.94
CA ALA A 28 -41.92 20.44 -18.91
C ALA A 28 -40.49 20.26 -19.42
N ASN A 29 -40.26 20.78 -20.61
CA ASN A 29 -38.97 21.02 -21.23
C ASN A 29 -38.08 21.87 -20.32
N HIS A 30 -36.83 21.43 -20.09
CA HIS A 30 -35.75 22.36 -19.79
C HIS A 30 -34.54 22.10 -20.67
N SER A 31 -34.27 23.16 -21.38
CA SER A 31 -33.27 23.40 -22.41
C SER A 31 -31.85 23.00 -22.04
N THR A 32 -31.20 22.37 -23.04
CA THR A 32 -29.76 22.30 -23.23
C THR A 32 -29.08 23.66 -23.13
N ALA A 33 -28.16 23.83 -22.17
CA ALA A 33 -27.18 24.88 -22.20
C ALA A 33 -25.81 24.31 -22.52
N GLU A 34 -25.38 24.53 -23.76
CA GLU A 34 -24.01 24.37 -24.20
C GLU A 34 -23.14 25.43 -23.49
N HIS A 35 -22.19 25.00 -22.68
CA HIS A 35 -21.12 25.86 -22.21
C HIS A 35 -19.88 25.73 -23.08
N SER A 36 -19.71 26.72 -23.93
CA SER A 36 -18.53 27.02 -24.72
C SER A 36 -17.32 27.22 -23.82
N VAL A 37 -16.21 26.53 -24.17
CA VAL A 37 -14.88 26.73 -23.59
C VAL A 37 -14.32 28.03 -24.15
N ALA A 38 -14.36 29.11 -23.35
CA ALA A 38 -13.60 30.33 -23.61
C ALA A 38 -12.27 30.28 -22.85
N GLY A 39 -11.18 30.47 -23.58
CA GLY A 39 -9.84 30.55 -23.05
C GLY A 39 -9.69 31.68 -22.02
N HIS A 40 -9.08 31.36 -20.90
CA HIS A 40 -8.63 32.37 -19.95
C HIS A 40 -7.11 32.55 -20.07
N ALA A 41 -6.77 33.78 -20.48
CA ALA A 41 -5.44 34.31 -20.45
C ALA A 41 -4.88 34.33 -19.01
N ALA A 42 -3.59 34.07 -18.90
CA ALA A 42 -2.87 34.19 -17.66
C ALA A 42 -2.98 35.61 -17.10
N ALA A 43 -3.64 35.75 -15.98
CA ALA A 43 -3.54 36.93 -15.15
C ALA A 43 -2.55 36.69 -14.05
N GLU A 44 -1.47 37.44 -14.05
CA GLU A 44 -0.52 37.54 -12.95
C GLU A 44 -1.25 38.05 -11.70
N HIS A 45 -1.58 37.18 -10.77
CA HIS A 45 -2.00 37.60 -9.46
C HIS A 45 -0.76 37.77 -8.56
N SER A 46 -0.48 39.04 -8.27
CA SER A 46 0.43 39.47 -7.21
C SER A 46 0.02 38.74 -5.92
N ALA A 47 1.00 38.11 -5.31
CA ALA A 47 0.86 37.43 -4.02
C ALA A 47 0.56 38.47 -2.93
N ALA A 48 -0.71 38.72 -2.67
CA ALA A 48 -1.15 39.28 -1.40
C ALA A 48 -1.08 38.14 -0.38
N GLY A 49 -0.10 38.20 0.53
CA GLY A 49 0.06 37.24 1.60
C GLY A 49 -1.22 37.21 2.47
N HIS A 50 -1.97 36.11 2.36
CA HIS A 50 -2.96 35.78 3.37
C HIS A 50 -2.18 35.17 4.54
N SER A 51 -1.86 36.01 5.55
CA SER A 51 -1.49 35.51 6.85
C SER A 51 -2.68 34.71 7.39
N VAL A 52 -2.53 33.39 7.48
CA VAL A 52 -3.45 32.57 8.27
C VAL A 52 -3.27 33.02 9.71
N ALA A 53 -4.20 33.78 10.22
CA ALA A 53 -4.23 34.14 11.64
C ALA A 53 -4.39 32.83 12.42
N ASP A 54 -3.39 32.53 13.23
CA ASP A 54 -3.46 31.47 14.22
C ASP A 54 -4.63 31.81 15.18
N HIS A 55 -5.60 30.91 15.27
CA HIS A 55 -6.74 31.06 16.19
C HIS A 55 -6.35 31.07 17.66
N SER A 56 -5.06 30.88 17.99
CA SER A 56 -4.49 30.95 19.32
C SER A 56 -4.04 32.38 19.73
N GLY A 57 -4.07 33.33 18.82
CA GLY A 57 -3.64 34.72 19.10
C GLY A 57 -2.13 34.92 19.22
N HIS A 58 -1.31 33.94 18.82
CA HIS A 58 0.14 34.07 18.82
C HIS A 58 0.66 34.55 17.47
N PRO A 59 1.67 35.43 17.41
CA PRO A 59 2.28 35.87 16.17
C PRO A 59 3.00 34.70 15.49
N PRO A 60 2.99 34.63 14.16
CA PRO A 60 3.66 33.57 13.40
C PRO A 60 5.17 33.57 13.71
N GLY A 61 5.69 32.41 14.12
CA GLY A 61 7.10 32.20 14.39
C GLY A 61 7.51 32.20 15.87
N GLU A 62 6.63 32.53 16.84
CA GLU A 62 6.95 32.31 18.25
C GLU A 62 6.65 30.88 18.69
N PRO A 63 7.60 30.23 19.41
CA PRO A 63 7.36 28.89 19.95
C PRO A 63 6.23 28.93 21.00
N LEU A 64 5.28 27.99 20.91
CA LEU A 64 4.23 27.81 21.92
C LEU A 64 4.86 27.46 23.28
N LYS A 65 4.45 28.16 24.33
CA LYS A 65 4.80 27.80 25.71
C LYS A 65 3.82 26.75 26.22
N LEU A 66 4.19 25.47 26.12
CA LEU A 66 3.51 24.39 26.82
C LEU A 66 4.26 24.12 28.13
N LEU A 67 3.57 24.19 29.26
CA LEU A 67 4.12 23.91 30.60
C LEU A 67 5.46 24.60 30.92
N GLY A 68 5.68 25.80 30.42
CA GLY A 68 6.91 26.56 30.65
C GLY A 68 8.07 26.24 29.71
N ARG A 69 7.94 25.24 28.83
CA ARG A 69 8.92 24.88 27.80
C ARG A 69 8.54 25.46 26.44
N ARG A 70 9.53 26.00 25.70
CA ARG A 70 9.35 26.46 24.31
C ARG A 70 9.67 25.30 23.38
N VAL A 71 8.69 24.84 22.61
CA VAL A 71 8.86 23.83 21.57
C VAL A 71 8.83 24.50 20.21
N SER A 72 9.86 24.26 19.38
CA SER A 72 9.89 24.69 18.01
C SER A 72 9.30 23.59 17.12
N TYR A 73 8.36 23.93 16.25
CA TYR A 73 7.83 22.99 15.25
C TYR A 73 8.71 22.91 13.99
N GLN A 74 9.65 23.85 13.85
CA GLN A 74 10.59 23.84 12.72
C GLN A 74 11.53 22.62 12.79
N PRO A 75 11.95 22.09 11.63
CA PRO A 75 12.92 21.01 11.56
C PRO A 75 14.16 21.28 12.40
N THR A 76 14.62 20.28 13.14
CA THR A 76 15.91 20.37 13.85
C THR A 76 17.07 20.13 12.86
N PRO A 77 18.30 20.48 13.23
CA PRO A 77 19.49 20.11 12.43
C PRO A 77 19.59 18.60 12.18
N GLY A 78 18.97 17.79 13.07
CA GLY A 78 18.93 16.32 12.96
C GLY A 78 17.94 15.77 11.93
N LEU A 79 17.10 16.59 11.29
CA LEU A 79 16.17 16.08 10.27
C LEU A 79 16.91 15.43 9.11
N SER A 80 16.64 14.16 8.88
CA SER A 80 17.04 13.42 7.69
C SER A 80 16.12 12.23 7.45
N TYR A 81 15.82 11.98 6.19
CA TYR A 81 15.12 10.79 5.71
C TYR A 81 15.95 10.00 4.70
N ASP A 82 17.21 10.40 4.48
CA ASP A 82 18.13 9.77 3.55
C ASP A 82 19.22 8.97 4.29
N PRO A 83 19.25 7.63 4.14
CA PRO A 83 20.25 6.79 4.80
C PRO A 83 21.70 7.03 4.35
N GLU A 84 21.91 7.74 3.25
CA GLU A 84 23.27 8.13 2.80
C GLU A 84 23.80 9.35 3.55
N GLU A 85 22.92 10.12 4.20
CA GLU A 85 23.34 11.25 5.04
C GLU A 85 23.84 10.78 6.41
N PRO A 86 25.02 11.23 6.90
CA PRO A 86 25.50 10.86 8.23
C PRO A 86 24.51 11.16 9.36
N LYS A 87 23.78 12.29 9.27
CA LYS A 87 22.78 12.70 10.28
C LYS A 87 21.58 11.75 10.36
N TYR A 88 21.30 10.93 9.32
CA TYR A 88 20.28 9.89 9.41
C TYR A 88 20.60 8.87 10.52
N TRP A 89 21.88 8.63 10.78
CA TRP A 89 22.38 7.68 11.76
C TRP A 89 22.72 8.29 13.12
N ASP A 90 22.58 9.61 13.25
CA ASP A 90 22.74 10.32 14.52
C ASP A 90 21.55 10.03 15.45
N ALA A 91 21.85 9.45 16.62
CA ALA A 91 20.83 9.06 17.59
C ALA A 91 20.22 10.27 18.32
N ASP A 92 21.03 11.27 18.62
CA ASP A 92 20.59 12.49 19.32
C ASP A 92 19.71 13.34 18.40
N GLY A 93 20.13 13.49 17.14
CA GLY A 93 19.33 14.16 16.12
C GLY A 93 18.01 13.43 15.83
N LEU A 94 17.99 12.08 15.89
CA LEU A 94 16.75 11.32 15.79
C LEU A 94 15.85 11.57 17.00
N ALA A 95 16.39 11.56 18.23
CA ALA A 95 15.62 11.79 19.43
C ALA A 95 14.94 13.17 19.42
N GLN A 96 15.68 14.21 19.00
CA GLN A 96 15.14 15.56 18.84
C GLN A 96 14.00 15.62 17.81
N GLU A 97 14.14 14.95 16.66
CA GLU A 97 13.10 14.89 15.65
C GLU A 97 11.88 14.08 16.09
N VAL A 98 12.07 12.99 16.85
CA VAL A 98 10.96 12.23 17.45
C VAL A 98 10.16 13.10 18.41
N GLU A 99 10.84 13.83 19.32
CA GLU A 99 10.18 14.73 20.25
C GLU A 99 9.41 15.83 19.53
N ARG A 100 10.04 16.51 18.55
CA ARG A 100 9.40 17.54 17.74
C ARG A 100 8.15 17.02 17.00
N VAL A 101 8.28 15.89 16.30
CA VAL A 101 7.19 15.31 15.51
C VAL A 101 6.05 14.85 16.42
N PHE A 102 6.36 14.26 17.58
CA PHE A 102 5.34 13.86 18.55
C PHE A 102 4.58 15.06 19.10
N GLU A 103 5.27 16.16 19.36
CA GLU A 103 4.66 17.43 19.80
C GLU A 103 3.67 17.96 18.76
N VAL A 104 4.08 18.05 17.48
CA VAL A 104 3.20 18.47 16.40
C VAL A 104 2.01 17.52 16.25
N CYS A 105 2.23 16.20 16.29
CA CYS A 105 1.17 15.21 16.16
C CYS A 105 0.20 15.24 17.35
N HIS A 106 0.70 15.43 18.58
CA HIS A 106 -0.13 15.56 19.77
C HIS A 106 -1.01 16.81 19.72
N GLY A 107 -0.49 17.94 19.30
CA GLY A 107 -1.27 19.17 19.10
C GLY A 107 -2.32 19.05 18.00
N CYS A 108 -2.01 18.35 16.89
CA CYS A 108 -2.87 18.25 15.71
C CYS A 108 -3.95 17.16 15.81
N ARG A 109 -3.61 15.97 16.29
CA ARG A 109 -4.48 14.78 16.49
C ARG A 109 -5.29 14.26 15.30
N MET A 110 -5.10 14.75 14.07
CA MET A 110 -5.92 14.36 12.92
C MET A 110 -5.83 12.88 12.54
N CYS A 111 -4.72 12.21 12.88
CA CYS A 111 -4.43 10.84 12.44
C CYS A 111 -4.87 9.74 13.43
N PHE A 112 -5.54 10.08 14.54
CA PHE A 112 -5.88 9.15 15.63
C PHE A 112 -6.65 7.89 15.20
N LYS A 113 -7.33 7.93 14.06
CA LYS A 113 -8.21 6.86 13.58
C LYS A 113 -7.53 5.81 12.71
N TYR A 114 -6.27 6.01 12.29
CA TYR A 114 -5.66 5.15 11.26
C TYR A 114 -4.98 3.89 11.83
N CYS A 115 -4.27 4.02 12.94
CA CYS A 115 -3.54 2.92 13.58
C CYS A 115 -3.43 3.17 15.07
N ASP A 116 -2.83 2.24 15.79
CA ASP A 116 -2.65 2.35 17.24
C ASP A 116 -1.50 3.27 17.67
N SER A 117 -0.60 3.69 16.76
CA SER A 117 0.51 4.59 17.11
C SER A 117 0.03 5.90 17.74
N PHE A 118 -0.93 6.57 17.10
CA PHE A 118 -1.39 7.88 17.58
C PHE A 118 -2.27 7.78 18.83
N PRO A 119 -3.24 6.86 18.95
CA PRO A 119 -3.94 6.66 20.22
C PRO A 119 -3.01 6.36 21.40
N LYS A 120 -2.00 5.49 21.22
CA LYS A 120 -0.99 5.22 22.24
C LYS A 120 -0.18 6.47 22.59
N LEU A 121 0.29 7.20 21.57
CA LEU A 121 1.03 8.44 21.76
C LEU A 121 0.24 9.44 22.62
N PHE A 122 -1.02 9.66 22.24
CA PHE A 122 -1.87 10.64 22.93
C PHE A 122 -2.22 10.19 24.36
N ASP A 123 -2.52 8.90 24.55
CA ASP A 123 -2.79 8.35 25.89
C ASP A 123 -1.58 8.47 26.81
N PHE A 124 -0.39 8.13 26.34
CA PHE A 124 0.83 8.26 27.14
C PHE A 124 1.09 9.72 27.57
N ILE A 125 0.98 10.66 26.63
CA ILE A 125 1.22 12.07 26.91
C ILE A 125 0.15 12.62 27.85
N ASP A 126 -1.14 12.38 27.58
CA ASP A 126 -2.24 12.96 28.33
C ASP A 126 -2.39 12.32 29.73
N SER A 127 -2.33 10.97 29.78
CA SER A 127 -2.68 10.24 31.01
C SER A 127 -1.48 10.04 31.97
N ARG A 128 -0.23 10.07 31.46
CA ARG A 128 0.96 9.76 32.26
C ARG A 128 1.92 10.93 32.43
N HIS A 129 1.90 11.87 31.48
CA HIS A 129 2.93 12.92 31.40
C HIS A 129 2.36 14.34 31.41
N GLU A 130 1.10 14.52 31.78
CA GLU A 130 0.47 15.84 31.99
C GLU A 130 0.56 16.75 30.74
N GLY A 131 0.55 16.17 29.54
CA GLY A 131 0.68 16.89 28.27
C GLY A 131 2.12 17.17 27.83
N ASP A 132 3.14 16.71 28.55
CA ASP A 132 4.55 16.97 28.24
C ASP A 132 5.21 15.82 27.47
N VAL A 133 5.44 16.02 26.18
CA VAL A 133 6.08 15.05 25.27
C VAL A 133 7.51 14.69 25.72
N ALA A 134 8.23 15.64 26.31
CA ALA A 134 9.61 15.42 26.75
C ALA A 134 9.74 14.40 27.89
N LYS A 135 8.65 14.10 28.59
CA LYS A 135 8.62 13.10 29.65
C LYS A 135 8.44 11.67 29.12
N LEU A 136 8.15 11.48 27.83
CA LEU A 136 8.02 10.15 27.24
C LEU A 136 9.30 9.33 27.44
N THR A 137 9.12 8.13 27.96
CA THR A 137 10.22 7.18 28.11
C THR A 137 10.63 6.55 26.79
N GLY A 138 11.87 6.04 26.71
CA GLY A 138 12.30 5.28 25.53
C GLY A 138 11.44 4.04 25.23
N GLY A 139 10.87 3.41 26.28
CA GLY A 139 9.94 2.27 26.14
C GLY A 139 8.62 2.70 25.50
N GLU A 140 8.00 3.78 25.98
CA GLU A 140 6.77 4.33 25.40
C GLU A 140 6.97 4.79 23.97
N THR A 141 8.10 5.46 23.68
CA THR A 141 8.48 5.81 22.30
C THR A 141 8.57 4.57 21.43
N ALA A 142 9.20 3.49 21.89
CA ALA A 142 9.29 2.24 21.14
C ALA A 142 7.91 1.63 20.89
N GLU A 143 7.00 1.63 21.87
CA GLU A 143 5.63 1.14 21.70
C GLU A 143 4.84 1.92 20.65
N VAL A 144 5.00 3.24 20.58
CA VAL A 144 4.38 4.10 19.56
C VAL A 144 4.95 3.77 18.18
N MET A 145 6.28 3.65 18.06
CA MET A 145 6.97 3.36 16.80
C MET A 145 6.66 1.95 16.30
N ASP A 146 6.54 0.96 17.18
CA ASP A 146 6.24 -0.43 16.83
C ASP A 146 4.77 -0.66 16.46
N ALA A 147 3.85 0.17 16.97
CA ALA A 147 2.45 0.16 16.58
C ALA A 147 2.22 0.68 15.15
N CYS A 148 3.21 1.32 14.53
CA CYS A 148 3.12 1.75 13.13
C CYS A 148 3.40 0.58 12.18
N PHE A 149 2.41 0.26 11.34
CA PHE A 149 2.51 -0.75 10.29
C PHE A 149 2.70 -0.15 8.88
N GLN A 150 3.19 1.09 8.82
CA GLN A 150 3.68 1.73 7.58
C GLN A 150 2.64 1.91 6.45
N CYS A 151 1.35 2.01 6.77
CA CYS A 151 0.28 2.19 5.76
C CYS A 151 0.30 3.55 5.05
N LYS A 152 1.05 4.52 5.54
CA LYS A 152 1.20 5.89 5.02
C LYS A 152 -0.08 6.74 4.98
N LEU A 153 -1.19 6.30 5.58
CA LEU A 153 -2.43 7.10 5.59
C LEU A 153 -2.28 8.41 6.36
N CYS A 154 -1.45 8.43 7.41
CA CYS A 154 -1.13 9.65 8.13
C CYS A 154 -0.37 10.65 7.25
N GLU A 155 0.53 10.21 6.36
CA GLU A 155 1.19 11.08 5.38
C GLU A 155 0.17 11.65 4.38
N VAL A 156 -0.79 10.84 3.90
CA VAL A 156 -1.85 11.30 2.98
C VAL A 156 -2.73 12.39 3.62
N GLN A 157 -3.00 12.27 4.92
CA GLN A 157 -3.87 13.19 5.66
C GLN A 157 -3.14 14.44 6.14
N CYS A 158 -1.82 14.36 6.37
CA CYS A 158 -1.04 15.39 7.02
C CYS A 158 -0.84 16.61 6.10
N PRO A 159 -1.19 17.83 6.54
CA PRO A 159 -0.93 19.04 5.76
C PRO A 159 0.52 19.55 5.92
N TYR A 160 1.30 18.98 6.82
CA TYR A 160 2.63 19.48 7.22
C TYR A 160 3.78 18.75 6.53
N THR A 161 3.51 18.06 5.41
CA THR A 161 4.49 17.17 4.75
C THR A 161 5.46 17.90 3.82
N PRO A 162 6.64 17.31 3.56
CA PRO A 162 7.54 17.78 2.50
C PRO A 162 6.86 17.76 1.12
N ARG A 163 5.94 16.81 0.89
CA ARG A 163 5.15 16.72 -0.36
C ARG A 163 4.33 17.99 -0.60
N ASP A 164 3.74 18.53 0.47
CA ASP A 164 2.94 19.75 0.43
C ASP A 164 3.80 21.02 0.59
N LYS A 165 5.14 20.86 0.60
CA LYS A 165 6.14 21.94 0.75
C LYS A 165 5.96 22.76 2.04
N HIS A 166 5.44 22.12 3.09
CA HIS A 166 5.25 22.79 4.38
C HIS A 166 6.55 22.88 5.16
N ASP A 167 6.78 24.00 5.86
CA ASP A 167 8.02 24.27 6.59
C ASP A 167 8.35 23.25 7.68
N PHE A 168 7.34 22.59 8.27
CA PHE A 168 7.57 21.56 9.28
C PHE A 168 8.17 20.27 8.73
N GLN A 169 8.07 20.01 7.43
CA GLN A 169 8.63 18.85 6.74
C GLN A 169 8.39 17.51 7.48
N LEU A 170 7.15 17.34 7.97
CA LEU A 170 6.77 16.21 8.81
C LEU A 170 6.45 14.97 7.95
N ASP A 171 7.19 13.90 8.13
CA ASP A 171 6.92 12.58 7.52
C ASP A 171 7.02 11.49 8.60
N PHE A 172 5.91 11.21 9.27
CA PHE A 172 5.86 10.24 10.35
C PHE A 172 6.27 8.82 9.89
N PRO A 173 5.82 8.28 8.76
CA PRO A 173 6.27 6.99 8.26
C PRO A 173 7.79 6.90 8.05
N LYS A 174 8.41 7.93 7.49
CA LYS A 174 9.87 7.97 7.30
C LYS A 174 10.62 8.11 8.62
N LEU A 175 10.07 8.86 9.56
CA LEU A 175 10.64 8.95 10.92
C LEU A 175 10.61 7.58 11.61
N VAL A 176 9.50 6.85 11.53
CA VAL A 176 9.39 5.48 12.07
C VAL A 176 10.39 4.55 11.38
N HIS A 177 10.54 4.64 10.06
CA HIS A 177 11.53 3.84 9.34
C HIS A 177 12.96 4.14 9.82
N ARG A 178 13.33 5.43 9.96
CA ARG A 178 14.63 5.85 10.48
C ARG A 178 14.86 5.32 11.89
N TYR A 179 13.86 5.41 12.77
CA TYR A 179 13.92 4.87 14.13
C TYR A 179 14.19 3.37 14.13
N LYS A 180 13.41 2.61 13.37
CA LYS A 180 13.58 1.16 13.23
C LYS A 180 14.91 0.79 12.58
N ALA A 181 15.38 1.55 11.58
CA ALA A 181 16.67 1.31 10.93
C ALA A 181 17.87 1.51 11.88
N GLN A 182 17.86 2.57 12.68
CA GLN A 182 18.89 2.79 13.70
C GLN A 182 18.86 1.70 14.77
N ARG A 183 17.65 1.31 15.25
CA ARG A 183 17.49 0.21 16.21
C ARG A 183 18.02 -1.10 15.63
N THR A 184 17.64 -1.44 14.41
CA THR A 184 18.08 -2.68 13.74
C THR A 184 19.59 -2.69 13.47
N ARG A 185 20.18 -1.55 13.16
CA ARG A 185 21.65 -1.44 13.02
C ARG A 185 22.37 -1.69 14.33
N ARG A 186 21.82 -1.25 15.46
CA ARG A 186 22.41 -1.37 16.80
C ARG A 186 22.20 -2.77 17.40
N GLU A 187 21.00 -3.33 17.25
CA GLU A 187 20.55 -4.54 17.97
C GLU A 187 20.51 -5.79 17.08
N GLY A 188 20.63 -5.60 15.74
CA GLY A 188 20.45 -6.67 14.76
C GLY A 188 18.98 -6.92 14.43
N VAL A 189 18.76 -7.79 13.44
CA VAL A 189 17.41 -8.18 13.01
C VAL A 189 16.95 -9.39 13.85
N PRO A 190 15.82 -9.31 14.56
CA PRO A 190 15.25 -10.43 15.29
C PRO A 190 14.98 -11.64 14.37
N LEU A 191 15.10 -12.87 14.90
CA LEU A 191 14.87 -14.10 14.12
C LEU A 191 13.49 -14.11 13.44
N ARG A 192 12.45 -13.70 14.16
CA ARG A 192 11.10 -13.57 13.61
C ARG A 192 11.06 -12.69 12.37
N GLU A 193 11.67 -11.51 12.43
CA GLU A 193 11.70 -10.56 11.31
C GLU A 193 12.49 -11.11 10.11
N ARG A 194 13.53 -11.91 10.35
CA ARG A 194 14.26 -12.62 9.26
C ARG A 194 13.39 -13.67 8.60
N VAL A 195 12.61 -14.43 9.37
CA VAL A 195 11.73 -15.49 8.85
C VAL A 195 10.56 -14.87 8.07
N LEU A 196 9.82 -13.95 8.68
CA LEU A 196 8.69 -13.28 8.05
C LEU A 196 9.14 -12.37 6.90
N GLY A 197 10.33 -11.76 7.00
CA GLY A 197 10.93 -10.91 5.99
C GLY A 197 11.47 -11.63 4.76
N ASN A 198 11.42 -12.97 4.72
CA ASN A 198 11.93 -13.75 3.59
C ASN A 198 10.84 -14.59 2.91
N PRO A 199 9.85 -13.96 2.24
CA PRO A 199 8.78 -14.69 1.57
C PRO A 199 9.27 -15.57 0.42
N ASP A 200 10.35 -15.19 -0.27
CA ASP A 200 10.94 -16.01 -1.34
C ASP A 200 11.52 -17.31 -0.81
N GLY A 201 12.28 -17.24 0.31
CA GLY A 201 12.82 -18.42 0.98
C GLY A 201 11.72 -19.31 1.56
N SER A 202 10.70 -18.71 2.19
CA SER A 202 9.54 -19.43 2.72
C SER A 202 8.75 -20.13 1.61
N GLY A 203 8.55 -19.47 0.48
CA GLY A 203 7.90 -20.03 -0.70
C GLY A 203 8.69 -21.21 -1.30
N ALA A 204 10.02 -21.07 -1.42
CA ALA A 204 10.89 -22.14 -1.90
C ALA A 204 10.86 -23.37 -0.98
N LEU A 205 10.94 -23.15 0.35
CA LEU A 205 10.85 -24.24 1.34
C LEU A 205 9.49 -24.93 1.33
N ALA A 206 8.42 -24.16 1.24
CA ALA A 206 7.06 -24.69 1.18
C ALA A 206 6.84 -25.58 -0.05
N ARG A 207 7.36 -25.17 -1.20
CA ARG A 207 7.32 -25.99 -2.42
C ARG A 207 8.13 -27.29 -2.28
N ALA A 208 9.34 -27.20 -1.72
CA ALA A 208 10.16 -28.37 -1.46
C ALA A 208 9.47 -29.37 -0.51
N SER A 209 8.53 -28.90 0.32
CA SER A 209 7.73 -29.74 1.23
C SER A 209 6.60 -30.52 0.54
N LEU A 210 6.40 -30.37 -0.78
CA LEU A 210 5.35 -31.07 -1.58
C LEU A 210 3.95 -30.93 -0.96
N GLY A 211 3.62 -29.74 -0.46
CA GLY A 211 2.30 -29.41 0.13
C GLY A 211 2.20 -29.65 1.64
N LEU A 212 3.20 -30.28 2.28
CA LEU A 212 3.19 -30.50 3.73
C LEU A 212 3.09 -29.19 4.51
N ALA A 213 3.72 -28.10 4.04
CA ALA A 213 3.64 -26.80 4.66
C ALA A 213 2.18 -26.30 4.78
N ASN A 214 1.36 -26.46 3.75
CA ASN A 214 -0.04 -26.09 3.78
C ASN A 214 -0.85 -26.95 4.78
N VAL A 215 -0.58 -28.25 4.83
CA VAL A 215 -1.21 -29.15 5.81
C VAL A 215 -0.84 -28.73 7.23
N MET A 216 0.45 -28.52 7.50
CA MET A 216 0.95 -28.12 8.82
C MET A 216 0.38 -26.78 9.28
N ASN A 217 0.20 -25.81 8.36
CA ASN A 217 -0.41 -24.52 8.68
C ASN A 217 -1.89 -24.61 9.13
N ARG A 218 -2.56 -25.75 8.91
CA ARG A 218 -3.94 -26.04 9.38
C ARG A 218 -3.95 -26.79 10.71
N VAL A 219 -2.82 -27.33 11.17
CA VAL A 219 -2.72 -28.12 12.40
C VAL A 219 -2.58 -27.20 13.61
N SER A 220 -3.51 -27.22 14.54
CA SER A 220 -3.55 -26.35 15.72
C SER A 220 -2.29 -26.44 16.59
N ALA A 221 -1.74 -27.65 16.78
CA ALA A 221 -0.52 -27.84 17.56
C ALA A 221 0.71 -27.17 16.89
N HIS A 222 0.83 -27.25 15.56
CA HIS A 222 1.87 -26.56 14.81
C HIS A 222 1.68 -25.04 14.89
N ARG A 223 0.45 -24.53 14.75
CA ARG A 223 0.13 -23.10 14.89
C ARG A 223 0.47 -22.59 16.29
N TRP A 224 0.17 -23.34 17.32
CA TRP A 224 0.57 -23.03 18.68
C TRP A 224 2.10 -22.93 18.83
N LEU A 225 2.85 -23.89 18.24
CA LEU A 225 4.31 -23.87 18.26
C LEU A 225 4.88 -22.65 17.51
N MET A 226 4.32 -22.32 16.34
CA MET A 226 4.70 -21.11 15.60
C MET A 226 4.48 -19.84 16.41
N GLU A 227 3.39 -19.77 17.15
CA GLU A 227 3.13 -18.62 18.02
C GLU A 227 4.17 -18.51 19.15
N LYS A 228 4.51 -19.63 19.81
CA LYS A 228 5.49 -19.62 20.91
C LYS A 228 6.92 -19.39 20.43
N ALA A 229 7.30 -19.95 19.28
CA ALA A 229 8.66 -19.88 18.77
C ALA A 229 8.93 -18.61 17.94
N LEU A 230 7.95 -18.17 17.16
CA LEU A 230 8.10 -17.09 16.18
C LEU A 230 7.15 -15.91 16.43
N GLY A 231 6.28 -15.96 17.43
CA GLY A 231 5.32 -14.89 17.70
C GLY A 231 4.32 -14.67 16.54
N ILE A 232 4.04 -15.68 15.72
CA ILE A 232 3.03 -15.63 14.66
C ILE A 232 1.71 -16.08 15.26
N HIS A 233 0.72 -15.18 15.29
CA HIS A 233 -0.57 -15.44 15.96
C HIS A 233 -1.24 -16.70 15.40
N ARG A 234 -1.67 -17.62 16.27
CA ARG A 234 -2.21 -18.92 15.89
C ARG A 234 -3.48 -18.86 15.04
N ASP A 235 -4.33 -17.86 15.28
CA ASP A 235 -5.60 -17.68 14.57
C ASP A 235 -5.46 -16.85 13.29
N LYS A 236 -4.25 -16.35 12.99
CA LYS A 236 -4.00 -15.68 11.72
C LYS A 236 -4.06 -16.68 10.58
N LEU A 237 -5.00 -16.49 9.66
CA LEU A 237 -5.03 -17.25 8.42
C LEU A 237 -3.79 -16.94 7.60
N LEU A 238 -2.98 -17.95 7.35
CA LEU A 238 -1.83 -17.83 6.46
C LEU A 238 -2.25 -18.24 5.05
N PRO A 239 -1.82 -17.50 4.02
CA PRO A 239 -2.12 -17.88 2.64
C PRO A 239 -1.46 -19.22 2.31
N GLU A 240 -2.14 -20.04 1.52
CA GLU A 240 -1.59 -21.31 1.05
C GLU A 240 -0.49 -21.06 0.01
N PHE A 241 0.47 -21.96 -0.03
CA PHE A 241 1.49 -21.94 -1.09
C PHE A 241 0.97 -22.69 -2.32
N ALA A 242 1.10 -22.09 -3.48
CA ALA A 242 0.71 -22.67 -4.74
C ALA A 242 1.65 -23.82 -5.15
N ALA A 243 1.09 -24.85 -5.79
CA ALA A 243 1.87 -25.97 -6.31
C ALA A 243 2.80 -25.55 -7.46
N GLN A 244 2.36 -24.60 -8.30
CA GLN A 244 3.12 -24.00 -9.40
C GLN A 244 3.31 -22.52 -9.15
N THR A 245 4.52 -22.01 -9.28
CA THR A 245 4.78 -20.57 -9.17
C THR A 245 4.32 -19.83 -10.41
N PHE A 246 4.13 -18.52 -10.28
CA PHE A 246 3.83 -17.66 -11.41
C PHE A 246 4.97 -17.68 -12.45
N GLU A 247 6.23 -17.66 -12.02
CA GLU A 247 7.38 -17.69 -12.93
C GLU A 247 7.46 -19.01 -13.71
N GLU A 248 7.17 -20.15 -13.08
CA GLU A 248 7.10 -21.44 -13.78
C GLU A 248 6.02 -21.46 -14.85
N TRP A 249 4.83 -20.94 -14.52
CA TRP A 249 3.77 -20.79 -15.51
C TRP A 249 4.17 -19.82 -16.63
N ALA A 250 4.70 -18.64 -16.32
CA ALA A 250 5.10 -17.64 -17.31
C ALA A 250 6.21 -18.18 -18.26
N ARG A 251 7.10 -19.04 -17.75
CA ARG A 251 8.11 -19.72 -18.55
C ARG A 251 7.49 -20.72 -19.52
N HIS A 252 6.51 -21.49 -19.04
CA HIS A 252 5.77 -22.45 -19.88
C HIS A 252 4.98 -21.75 -21.00
N GLU A 253 4.38 -20.59 -20.69
CA GLU A 253 3.65 -19.77 -21.67
C GLU A 253 4.56 -18.95 -22.61
N GLY A 254 5.89 -19.08 -22.50
CA GLY A 254 6.84 -18.35 -23.33
C GLY A 254 6.92 -16.84 -23.07
N LEU A 255 6.42 -16.37 -21.92
CA LEU A 255 6.45 -14.96 -21.53
C LEU A 255 7.82 -14.51 -21.01
N ILE A 256 8.67 -15.45 -20.60
CA ILE A 256 10.06 -15.22 -20.21
C ILE A 256 10.94 -15.56 -21.43
N GLN A 257 11.52 -14.55 -22.03
CA GLN A 257 12.34 -14.68 -23.24
C GLN A 257 13.80 -14.29 -22.98
N PRO A 258 14.77 -14.85 -23.76
CA PRO A 258 16.19 -14.54 -23.60
C PRO A 258 16.55 -13.06 -23.82
N LYS A 259 15.79 -12.38 -24.70
CA LYS A 259 15.97 -10.95 -24.96
C LYS A 259 14.87 -10.15 -24.28
N PRO A 260 15.22 -9.09 -23.53
CA PRO A 260 14.23 -8.17 -23.02
C PRO A 260 13.48 -7.50 -24.17
N GLY A 261 12.22 -7.19 -23.97
CA GLY A 261 11.35 -6.58 -24.96
C GLY A 261 9.93 -6.47 -24.43
N GLY A 262 8.99 -6.19 -25.31
CA GLY A 262 7.61 -6.02 -24.97
C GLY A 262 7.26 -4.58 -24.58
N GLU A 263 5.96 -4.33 -24.50
CA GLU A 263 5.39 -3.04 -24.08
C GLU A 263 5.27 -2.93 -22.56
N ALA A 264 5.07 -4.07 -21.91
CA ALA A 264 4.93 -4.19 -20.48
C ALA A 264 5.65 -5.42 -19.93
N VAL A 265 6.30 -5.26 -18.76
CA VAL A 265 6.87 -6.37 -18.00
C VAL A 265 6.16 -6.45 -16.64
N VAL A 266 5.75 -7.66 -16.25
CA VAL A 266 5.04 -7.90 -15.01
C VAL A 266 6.03 -8.05 -13.85
N PHE A 267 5.85 -7.23 -12.82
CA PHE A 267 6.43 -7.46 -11.49
C PHE A 267 5.42 -8.25 -10.66
N GLN A 268 5.60 -9.57 -10.60
CA GLN A 268 4.61 -10.51 -10.08
C GLN A 268 4.34 -10.40 -8.58
N THR A 269 5.24 -9.80 -7.81
CA THR A 269 5.20 -9.78 -6.34
C THR A 269 5.41 -11.16 -5.69
N CYS A 270 5.83 -11.19 -4.43
CA CYS A 270 6.04 -12.46 -3.71
C CYS A 270 4.71 -13.23 -3.50
N TYR A 271 3.60 -12.50 -3.29
CA TYR A 271 2.29 -13.12 -3.07
C TYR A 271 1.78 -13.83 -4.34
N VAL A 272 1.83 -13.16 -5.48
CA VAL A 272 1.46 -13.77 -6.77
C VAL A 272 2.43 -14.88 -7.15
N GLN A 273 3.72 -14.72 -6.87
CA GLN A 273 4.74 -15.73 -7.17
C GLN A 273 4.48 -17.04 -6.45
N HIS A 274 4.14 -17.00 -5.15
CA HIS A 274 4.17 -18.17 -4.29
C HIS A 274 2.81 -18.63 -3.76
N ASN A 275 1.81 -17.74 -3.70
CA ASN A 275 0.53 -18.03 -3.05
C ASN A 275 -0.65 -17.97 -4.03
N GLU A 276 -0.76 -16.91 -4.86
CA GLU A 276 -1.91 -16.68 -5.72
C GLU A 276 -1.50 -16.40 -7.19
N PRO A 277 -0.88 -17.35 -7.89
CA PRO A 277 -0.44 -17.18 -9.28
C PRO A 277 -1.57 -16.81 -10.22
N GLN A 278 -2.83 -17.16 -9.89
CA GLN A 278 -3.98 -16.88 -10.73
C GLN A 278 -4.18 -15.39 -10.98
N VAL A 279 -3.96 -14.55 -9.96
CA VAL A 279 -4.03 -13.08 -10.10
C VAL A 279 -3.06 -12.57 -11.18
N GLY A 280 -1.86 -13.13 -11.23
CA GLY A 280 -0.87 -12.80 -12.26
C GLY A 280 -1.29 -13.28 -13.66
N LYS A 281 -1.82 -14.52 -13.73
CA LYS A 281 -2.32 -15.11 -15.00
C LYS A 281 -3.47 -14.29 -15.57
N ASP A 282 -4.42 -13.89 -14.73
CA ASP A 282 -5.56 -13.05 -15.14
C ASP A 282 -5.10 -11.66 -15.59
N THR A 283 -4.12 -11.08 -14.89
CA THR A 283 -3.51 -9.81 -15.29
C THR A 283 -2.90 -9.90 -16.68
N VAL A 284 -2.11 -10.94 -16.96
CA VAL A 284 -1.52 -11.18 -18.27
C VAL A 284 -2.61 -11.38 -19.34
N ALA A 285 -3.63 -12.19 -19.06
CA ALA A 285 -4.72 -12.47 -19.98
C ALA A 285 -5.49 -11.19 -20.36
N VAL A 286 -5.78 -10.34 -19.39
CA VAL A 286 -6.45 -9.04 -19.63
C VAL A 286 -5.57 -8.12 -20.49
N LEU A 287 -4.28 -8.04 -20.21
CA LEU A 287 -3.34 -7.22 -21.00
C LEU A 287 -3.26 -7.74 -22.46
N GLN A 288 -3.13 -9.05 -22.67
CA GLN A 288 -3.08 -9.67 -23.98
C GLN A 288 -4.37 -9.47 -24.77
N LYS A 289 -5.54 -9.53 -24.11
CA LYS A 289 -6.84 -9.21 -24.74
C LYS A 289 -6.94 -7.76 -25.20
N ASN A 290 -6.12 -6.88 -24.65
CA ASN A 290 -5.99 -5.49 -25.09
C ASN A 290 -4.81 -5.28 -26.07
N GLY A 291 -4.26 -6.34 -26.64
CA GLY A 291 -3.20 -6.28 -27.64
C GLY A 291 -1.86 -5.77 -27.10
N VAL A 292 -1.61 -5.93 -25.80
CA VAL A 292 -0.36 -5.55 -25.14
C VAL A 292 0.66 -6.68 -25.27
N ASP A 293 1.87 -6.37 -25.76
CA ASP A 293 3.00 -7.31 -25.72
C ASP A 293 3.56 -7.39 -24.31
N VAL A 294 3.08 -8.39 -23.55
CA VAL A 294 3.41 -8.61 -22.14
C VAL A 294 4.58 -9.55 -22.00
N ARG A 295 5.54 -9.20 -21.17
CA ARG A 295 6.69 -10.02 -20.79
C ARG A 295 6.72 -10.24 -19.29
N CYS A 296 7.47 -11.26 -18.86
CA CYS A 296 7.79 -11.52 -17.47
C CYS A 296 9.30 -11.59 -17.31
N ALA A 297 9.83 -10.97 -16.25
CA ALA A 297 11.23 -11.10 -15.92
C ALA A 297 11.44 -12.34 -15.04
N SER A 298 12.56 -13.03 -15.24
CA SER A 298 12.95 -14.16 -14.39
C SER A 298 13.69 -13.71 -13.13
N HIS A 299 13.59 -14.53 -12.08
CA HIS A 299 14.36 -14.35 -10.85
C HIS A 299 14.15 -13.00 -10.15
N LEU A 300 12.97 -12.41 -10.28
CA LEU A 300 12.56 -11.30 -9.45
C LEU A 300 12.40 -11.77 -8.01
N VAL A 301 12.71 -10.90 -7.07
CA VAL A 301 12.55 -11.15 -5.64
C VAL A 301 11.50 -10.22 -5.03
N CYS A 302 11.10 -10.48 -3.78
CA CYS A 302 10.21 -9.59 -3.04
C CYS A 302 10.67 -8.14 -3.12
N CYS A 303 9.73 -7.19 -3.23
CA CYS A 303 10.02 -5.75 -3.29
C CYS A 303 10.75 -5.20 -2.05
N GLY A 304 10.87 -5.98 -0.98
CA GLY A 304 11.57 -5.58 0.23
C GLY A 304 10.69 -4.89 1.28
N MET A 305 9.36 -4.83 1.10
CA MET A 305 8.47 -4.23 2.10
C MET A 305 8.66 -4.77 3.53
N PRO A 306 8.79 -6.08 3.78
CA PRO A 306 9.04 -6.57 5.14
C PRO A 306 10.38 -6.11 5.72
N ALA A 307 11.41 -5.97 4.89
CA ALA A 307 12.69 -5.44 5.30
C ALA A 307 12.60 -3.93 5.62
N TRP A 308 11.82 -3.19 4.82
CA TRP A 308 11.52 -1.79 5.07
C TRP A 308 10.74 -1.60 6.38
N GLU A 309 9.68 -2.40 6.60
CA GLU A 309 8.86 -2.37 7.81
C GLU A 309 9.71 -2.58 9.09
N SER A 310 10.68 -3.50 9.04
CA SER A 310 11.56 -3.82 10.17
C SER A 310 12.80 -2.92 10.29
N GLY A 311 13.03 -2.01 9.36
CA GLY A 311 14.25 -1.19 9.30
C GLY A 311 15.51 -1.95 8.88
N ASN A 312 15.36 -3.14 8.26
CA ASN A 312 16.49 -3.93 7.75
C ASN A 312 16.97 -3.40 6.39
N LEU A 313 17.59 -2.24 6.42
CA LEU A 313 18.06 -1.54 5.23
C LEU A 313 19.05 -2.37 4.36
N PRO A 314 20.02 -3.13 4.91
CA PRO A 314 20.89 -3.98 4.09
C PRO A 314 20.13 -4.99 3.24
N GLU A 315 19.12 -5.66 3.81
CA GLU A 315 18.32 -6.64 3.07
C GLU A 315 17.40 -5.96 2.04
N LEU A 316 16.84 -4.80 2.37
CA LEU A 316 16.09 -3.99 1.42
C LEU A 316 16.96 -3.63 0.19
N ARG A 317 18.17 -3.11 0.42
CA ARG A 317 19.11 -2.74 -0.63
C ARG A 317 19.51 -3.93 -1.50
N ARG A 318 19.81 -5.07 -0.88
CA ARG A 318 20.12 -6.30 -1.62
C ARG A 318 18.99 -6.71 -2.56
N ARG A 319 17.73 -6.68 -2.09
CA ARG A 319 16.55 -7.00 -2.91
C ARG A 319 16.33 -5.97 -4.01
N ALA A 320 16.47 -4.70 -3.67
CA ALA A 320 16.33 -3.62 -4.65
C ALA A 320 17.35 -3.76 -5.77
N SER A 321 18.61 -4.01 -5.45
CA SER A 321 19.68 -4.22 -6.44
C SER A 321 19.38 -5.38 -7.39
N ILE A 322 18.90 -6.52 -6.88
CA ILE A 322 18.49 -7.66 -7.72
C ILE A 322 17.34 -7.26 -8.66
N ASN A 323 16.29 -6.61 -8.13
CA ASN A 323 15.14 -6.21 -8.93
C ASN A 323 15.53 -5.14 -9.98
N LEU A 324 16.39 -4.20 -9.62
CA LEU A 324 16.95 -3.22 -10.56
C LEU A 324 17.69 -3.89 -11.70
N GLU A 325 18.60 -4.83 -11.39
CA GLU A 325 19.34 -5.58 -12.40
C GLU A 325 18.44 -6.33 -13.38
N ARG A 326 17.37 -6.96 -12.86
CA ARG A 326 16.46 -7.77 -13.68
C ARG A 326 15.47 -6.94 -14.50
N LEU A 327 15.07 -5.76 -14.03
CA LEU A 327 14.08 -4.92 -14.70
C LEU A 327 14.69 -3.86 -15.63
N GLU A 328 15.93 -3.44 -15.37
CA GLU A 328 16.59 -2.39 -16.15
C GLU A 328 16.58 -2.66 -17.66
N PRO A 329 16.88 -3.89 -18.16
CA PRO A 329 16.88 -4.12 -19.61
C PRO A 329 15.52 -3.92 -20.28
N PHE A 330 14.41 -4.17 -19.54
CA PHE A 330 13.04 -3.91 -20.04
C PHE A 330 12.74 -2.41 -20.04
N VAL A 331 13.12 -1.73 -18.97
CA VAL A 331 12.94 -0.27 -18.83
C VAL A 331 13.79 0.48 -19.89
N ASP A 332 14.99 0.02 -20.18
CA ASP A 332 15.85 0.55 -21.25
C ASP A 332 15.23 0.36 -22.62
N GLY A 333 14.50 -0.74 -22.81
CA GLY A 333 13.71 -0.99 -24.00
C GLY A 333 12.38 -0.21 -24.08
N GLY A 334 12.05 0.61 -23.09
CA GLY A 334 10.84 1.44 -23.05
C GLY A 334 9.62 0.76 -22.42
N ALA A 335 9.72 -0.48 -21.95
CA ALA A 335 8.61 -1.20 -21.34
C ALA A 335 8.17 -0.54 -20.01
N LYS A 336 6.86 -0.59 -19.74
CA LYS A 336 6.31 -0.26 -18.43
C LYS A 336 6.41 -1.45 -17.48
N VAL A 337 6.75 -1.19 -16.22
CA VAL A 337 6.81 -2.22 -15.17
C VAL A 337 5.50 -2.23 -14.42
N LEU A 338 4.73 -3.31 -14.58
CA LEU A 338 3.40 -3.43 -14.00
C LEU A 338 3.48 -4.19 -12.68
N ALA A 339 3.42 -3.46 -11.58
CA ALA A 339 3.43 -4.04 -10.24
C ALA A 339 2.00 -4.35 -9.78
N ILE A 340 1.66 -5.64 -9.69
CA ILE A 340 0.29 -6.12 -9.42
C ILE A 340 -0.21 -5.69 -8.03
N ASN A 341 0.69 -5.57 -7.04
CA ASN A 341 0.32 -5.16 -5.68
C ASN A 341 0.70 -3.70 -5.43
N PRO A 342 -0.23 -2.84 -4.93
CA PRO A 342 0.02 -1.43 -4.62
C PRO A 342 1.18 -1.18 -3.64
N THR A 343 1.42 -2.09 -2.70
CA THR A 343 2.58 -2.02 -1.81
C THR A 343 3.88 -2.13 -2.60
N CYS A 344 3.95 -3.08 -3.55
CA CYS A 344 5.13 -3.25 -4.38
C CYS A 344 5.32 -2.06 -5.33
N SER A 345 4.26 -1.54 -5.96
CA SER A 345 4.37 -0.34 -6.81
C SER A 345 4.86 0.87 -6.01
N MET A 346 4.40 1.04 -4.77
CA MET A 346 4.88 2.08 -3.87
C MET A 346 6.38 1.90 -3.56
N MET A 347 6.80 0.68 -3.21
CA MET A 347 8.22 0.40 -2.91
C MET A 347 9.12 0.73 -4.09
N LEU A 348 8.78 0.26 -5.30
CA LEU A 348 9.58 0.49 -6.49
C LEU A 348 9.56 1.98 -6.92
N ARG A 349 8.44 2.67 -6.74
CA ARG A 349 8.22 4.04 -7.23
C ARG A 349 8.71 5.10 -6.25
N ASN A 350 8.45 4.92 -4.96
CA ASN A 350 8.66 5.98 -3.96
C ASN A 350 9.84 5.69 -3.02
N GLU A 351 10.06 4.41 -2.63
CA GLU A 351 11.03 4.08 -1.60
C GLU A 351 12.42 3.72 -2.17
N TYR A 352 12.49 2.95 -3.26
CA TYR A 352 13.78 2.61 -3.87
C TYR A 352 14.63 3.85 -4.19
N PRO A 353 14.11 4.92 -4.83
CA PRO A 353 14.94 6.09 -5.17
C PRO A 353 15.61 6.76 -3.98
N THR A 354 15.06 6.61 -2.77
CA THR A 354 15.58 7.25 -1.56
C THR A 354 16.39 6.29 -0.67
N LEU A 355 16.19 4.98 -0.79
CA LEU A 355 16.73 4.00 0.14
C LEU A 355 17.88 3.15 -0.42
N VAL A 356 18.00 3.04 -1.76
CA VAL A 356 19.15 2.38 -2.39
C VAL A 356 20.45 3.16 -2.17
N GLU A 357 21.57 2.50 -2.36
CA GLU A 357 22.87 3.18 -2.35
C GLU A 357 22.92 4.28 -3.43
N GLU A 358 23.66 5.35 -3.17
CA GLU A 358 23.73 6.52 -4.06
C GLU A 358 24.05 6.14 -5.51
N LYS A 359 24.97 5.19 -5.72
CA LYS A 359 25.35 4.70 -7.06
C LYS A 359 24.20 4.05 -7.84
N GLU A 360 23.16 3.53 -7.15
CA GLU A 360 22.00 2.88 -7.76
C GLU A 360 20.81 3.84 -7.95
N ARG A 361 20.84 5.02 -7.36
CA ARG A 361 19.74 6.01 -7.43
C ARG A 361 19.30 6.35 -8.86
N PRO A 362 20.22 6.60 -9.83
CA PRO A 362 19.79 6.88 -11.21
C PRO A 362 18.96 5.73 -11.82
N ARG A 363 19.37 4.48 -11.56
CA ARG A 363 18.64 3.28 -12.01
C ARG A 363 17.27 3.17 -11.32
N ALA A 364 17.23 3.41 -10.00
CA ALA A 364 15.99 3.40 -9.22
C ALA A 364 15.02 4.49 -9.67
N LEU A 365 15.48 5.70 -9.98
CA LEU A 365 14.67 6.78 -10.52
C LEU A 365 14.12 6.43 -11.91
N LYS A 366 14.92 5.81 -12.77
CA LYS A 366 14.49 5.35 -14.09
C LYS A 366 13.42 4.26 -13.98
N LEU A 367 13.62 3.28 -13.10
CA LEU A 367 12.63 2.26 -12.78
C LEU A 367 11.34 2.90 -12.26
N ALA A 368 11.42 3.80 -11.27
CA ALA A 368 10.28 4.47 -10.67
C ALA A 368 9.39 5.20 -11.68
N ALA A 369 9.99 5.81 -12.71
CA ALA A 369 9.26 6.47 -13.80
C ALA A 369 8.55 5.49 -14.75
N ALA A 370 9.01 4.23 -14.80
CA ALA A 370 8.42 3.19 -15.62
C ALA A 370 7.34 2.36 -14.89
N VAL A 371 7.32 2.39 -13.54
CA VAL A 371 6.38 1.59 -12.73
C VAL A 371 4.96 2.13 -12.86
N MET A 372 4.02 1.23 -13.08
CA MET A 372 2.58 1.50 -13.07
C MET A 372 1.83 0.39 -12.33
N ASP A 373 0.65 0.71 -11.77
CA ASP A 373 -0.35 -0.29 -11.42
C ASP A 373 -0.97 -0.85 -12.72
N PRO A 374 -1.31 -2.14 -12.81
CA PRO A 374 -1.94 -2.71 -14.01
C PRO A 374 -3.21 -1.97 -14.44
N SER A 375 -4.03 -1.51 -13.48
CA SER A 375 -5.23 -0.73 -13.78
C SER A 375 -4.90 0.67 -14.30
N GLU A 376 -3.84 1.29 -13.80
CA GLU A 376 -3.32 2.58 -14.29
C GLU A 376 -2.88 2.44 -15.76
N PHE A 377 -2.16 1.37 -16.08
CA PHE A 377 -1.72 1.09 -17.44
C PHE A 377 -2.90 0.82 -18.37
N LEU A 378 -3.82 -0.06 -18.01
CA LEU A 378 -5.03 -0.34 -18.80
C LEU A 378 -5.89 0.91 -19.01
N TRP A 379 -6.03 1.74 -17.98
CA TRP A 379 -6.75 3.00 -18.10
C TRP A 379 -6.10 3.96 -19.10
N SER A 380 -4.78 3.94 -19.24
CA SER A 380 -4.08 4.75 -20.22
C SER A 380 -4.46 4.38 -21.66
N LEU A 381 -4.76 3.10 -21.91
CA LEU A 381 -5.16 2.57 -23.22
C LEU A 381 -6.63 2.86 -23.59
N ARG A 382 -7.47 3.35 -22.65
CA ARG A 382 -8.94 3.44 -22.81
C ARG A 382 -9.46 4.22 -24.02
N LYS A 383 -8.62 5.03 -24.64
CA LYS A 383 -8.93 5.80 -25.85
C LYS A 383 -8.33 5.19 -27.12
N GLU A 384 -7.54 4.14 -26.98
CA GLU A 384 -6.90 3.46 -28.11
C GLU A 384 -7.88 2.45 -28.74
N PRO A 385 -7.82 2.25 -30.07
CA PRO A 385 -8.71 1.30 -30.78
C PRO A 385 -8.58 -0.14 -30.27
N ARG A 386 -7.43 -0.53 -29.73
CA ARG A 386 -7.17 -1.88 -29.18
C ARG A 386 -7.79 -2.12 -27.80
N PHE A 387 -8.28 -1.07 -27.12
CA PHE A 387 -8.90 -1.26 -25.81
C PHE A 387 -10.18 -2.08 -25.93
N ASN A 388 -10.14 -3.29 -25.39
CA ASN A 388 -11.26 -4.23 -25.45
C ASN A 388 -12.36 -3.81 -24.46
N GLN A 389 -13.56 -3.52 -25.00
CA GLN A 389 -14.73 -3.13 -24.23
C GLN A 389 -15.79 -4.26 -24.13
N SER A 390 -15.43 -5.46 -24.58
CA SER A 390 -16.33 -6.62 -24.48
C SER A 390 -16.25 -7.20 -23.07
N PHE A 391 -17.15 -6.75 -22.22
CA PHE A 391 -17.29 -7.26 -20.85
C PHE A 391 -18.50 -8.22 -20.81
N ALA A 392 -18.32 -9.38 -20.21
CA ALA A 392 -19.38 -10.35 -19.97
C ALA A 392 -19.50 -10.61 -18.46
N ASP A 393 -20.68 -10.98 -18.01
CA ASP A 393 -20.96 -11.39 -16.62
C ASP A 393 -20.49 -10.39 -15.57
N VAL A 394 -20.68 -9.10 -15.85
CA VAL A 394 -20.28 -8.03 -14.92
C VAL A 394 -21.21 -8.02 -13.70
N PRO A 395 -20.68 -8.11 -12.48
CA PRO A 395 -21.52 -7.97 -11.29
C PRO A 395 -22.20 -6.61 -11.24
N ALA A 396 -23.51 -6.58 -10.94
CA ALA A 396 -24.27 -5.34 -10.90
C ALA A 396 -23.74 -4.35 -9.84
N LYS A 397 -23.23 -4.87 -8.70
CA LYS A 397 -22.69 -4.08 -7.60
C LYS A 397 -21.33 -4.62 -7.18
N VAL A 398 -20.37 -3.74 -6.99
CA VAL A 398 -19.00 -4.07 -6.55
C VAL A 398 -18.58 -3.14 -5.43
N ALA A 399 -18.06 -3.69 -4.32
CA ALA A 399 -17.34 -2.92 -3.32
C ALA A 399 -15.85 -2.86 -3.69
N TYR A 400 -15.34 -1.66 -3.91
CA TYR A 400 -13.93 -1.41 -4.21
C TYR A 400 -13.22 -0.89 -2.97
N HIS A 401 -12.38 -1.72 -2.34
CA HIS A 401 -11.51 -1.25 -1.26
C HIS A 401 -10.32 -0.48 -1.86
N ALA A 402 -10.18 0.80 -1.48
CA ALA A 402 -9.08 1.65 -1.94
C ALA A 402 -7.81 1.37 -1.13
N PRO A 403 -6.79 0.68 -1.70
CA PRO A 403 -5.60 0.30 -0.96
C PRO A 403 -4.81 1.49 -0.41
N CYS A 404 -4.34 1.39 0.84
CA CYS A 404 -3.62 2.48 1.51
C CYS A 404 -2.40 2.95 0.72
N HIS A 405 -1.58 2.02 0.25
CA HIS A 405 -0.38 2.35 -0.54
C HIS A 405 -0.68 2.87 -1.94
N LEU A 406 -1.86 2.57 -2.52
CA LEU A 406 -2.29 3.22 -3.76
C LEU A 406 -2.69 4.67 -3.50
N ARG A 407 -3.37 4.93 -2.37
CA ARG A 407 -3.72 6.29 -1.93
C ARG A 407 -2.47 7.13 -1.70
N ALA A 408 -1.44 6.57 -1.05
CA ALA A 408 -0.17 7.25 -0.79
C ALA A 408 0.58 7.66 -2.08
N GLN A 409 0.38 6.94 -3.17
CA GLN A 409 0.98 7.27 -4.47
C GLN A 409 0.26 8.40 -5.22
N GLY A 410 -0.96 8.78 -4.83
CA GLY A 410 -1.71 9.89 -5.45
C GLY A 410 -2.12 9.66 -6.91
N LYS A 411 -2.17 8.41 -7.40
CA LYS A 411 -2.45 8.07 -8.81
C LYS A 411 -3.94 7.88 -9.13
N GLY A 412 -4.80 7.99 -8.12
CA GLY A 412 -6.24 7.74 -8.23
C GLY A 412 -6.58 6.24 -8.29
N PHE A 413 -7.85 5.92 -8.44
CA PHE A 413 -8.37 4.55 -8.35
C PHE A 413 -8.78 4.00 -9.71
N LYS A 414 -7.82 3.81 -10.61
CA LYS A 414 -8.09 3.39 -11.99
C LYS A 414 -8.76 2.02 -12.09
N GLY A 415 -8.52 1.12 -11.12
CA GLY A 415 -9.28 -0.13 -11.02
C GLY A 415 -10.78 0.10 -10.80
N LYS A 416 -11.15 1.02 -9.91
CA LYS A 416 -12.54 1.45 -9.74
C LYS A 416 -13.13 2.00 -11.05
N ASP A 417 -12.38 2.90 -11.70
CA ASP A 417 -12.84 3.54 -12.95
C ASP A 417 -13.04 2.51 -14.06
N LEU A 418 -12.18 1.46 -14.15
CA LEU A 418 -12.32 0.35 -15.10
C LEU A 418 -13.54 -0.53 -14.79
N ILE A 419 -13.78 -0.85 -13.51
CA ILE A 419 -14.94 -1.65 -13.08
C ILE A 419 -16.24 -0.90 -13.39
N ALA A 420 -16.29 0.40 -13.12
CA ALA A 420 -17.44 1.23 -13.46
C ALA A 420 -17.64 1.33 -14.99
N LYS A 421 -16.53 1.42 -15.76
CA LYS A 421 -16.60 1.40 -17.23
C LYS A 421 -17.11 0.07 -17.77
N ALA A 422 -16.89 -1.03 -17.09
CA ALA A 422 -17.45 -2.34 -17.44
C ALA A 422 -18.96 -2.43 -17.18
N GLY A 423 -19.56 -1.49 -16.44
CA GLY A 423 -21.00 -1.42 -16.20
C GLY A 423 -21.44 -1.71 -14.76
N ALA A 424 -20.51 -1.95 -13.82
CA ALA A 424 -20.86 -2.17 -12.42
C ALA A 424 -21.13 -0.86 -11.69
N ASP A 425 -22.07 -0.89 -10.73
CA ASP A 425 -22.20 0.14 -9.70
C ASP A 425 -21.13 -0.08 -8.61
N VAL A 426 -20.24 0.90 -8.42
CA VAL A 426 -19.05 0.74 -7.57
C VAL A 426 -19.12 1.58 -6.32
N THR A 427 -19.29 0.92 -5.17
CA THR A 427 -19.13 1.55 -3.85
C THR A 427 -17.67 1.54 -3.43
N THR A 428 -17.12 2.70 -3.07
CA THR A 428 -15.71 2.82 -2.65
C THR A 428 -15.59 2.76 -1.13
N VAL A 429 -14.78 1.81 -0.62
CA VAL A 429 -14.42 1.69 0.79
C VAL A 429 -13.05 2.32 1.01
N MET A 430 -12.99 3.41 1.78
CA MET A 430 -11.78 4.21 2.02
C MET A 430 -11.10 3.90 3.36
N GLU A 431 -11.56 2.90 4.09
CA GLU A 431 -11.02 2.51 5.39
C GLU A 431 -9.74 1.65 5.24
N CYS A 432 -9.00 1.50 6.32
CA CYS A 432 -7.84 0.61 6.37
C CYS A 432 -8.28 -0.84 6.58
N CYS A 433 -7.67 -1.78 5.84
CA CYS A 433 -7.95 -3.21 6.01
C CYS A 433 -7.27 -3.82 7.26
N GLY A 434 -6.43 -3.07 7.97
CA GLY A 434 -5.69 -3.56 9.14
C GLY A 434 -4.56 -4.54 8.81
N HIS A 435 -4.34 -4.86 7.54
CA HIS A 435 -3.29 -5.78 7.12
C HIS A 435 -2.20 -5.01 6.35
N ASP A 436 -0.99 -5.04 6.83
CA ASP A 436 0.15 -4.49 6.10
C ASP A 436 1.40 -5.28 6.41
N GLY A 437 2.20 -5.55 5.37
CA GLY A 437 3.42 -6.31 5.48
C GLY A 437 3.25 -7.57 6.35
N THR A 438 4.02 -7.64 7.42
CA THR A 438 3.99 -8.73 8.39
C THR A 438 3.29 -8.39 9.71
N TYR A 439 2.84 -7.13 9.88
CA TYR A 439 2.26 -6.63 11.13
C TYR A 439 1.10 -7.48 11.64
N ALA A 440 0.11 -7.72 10.78
CA ALA A 440 -1.09 -8.49 11.14
C ALA A 440 -0.84 -10.00 11.38
N MET A 441 0.36 -10.48 11.12
CA MET A 441 0.75 -11.87 11.41
C MET A 441 1.26 -12.03 12.84
N LYS A 442 1.74 -10.96 13.45
CA LYS A 442 2.40 -10.96 14.77
C LYS A 442 1.37 -10.95 15.90
N VAL A 443 1.69 -11.60 17.01
CA VAL A 443 0.81 -11.65 18.21
C VAL A 443 0.43 -10.25 18.67
N GLU A 444 1.39 -9.34 18.75
CA GLU A 444 1.18 -7.95 19.21
C GLU A 444 0.34 -7.11 18.23
N GLY A 445 0.32 -7.46 16.94
CA GLY A 445 -0.42 -6.70 15.91
C GLY A 445 -1.78 -7.30 15.56
N PHE A 446 -2.04 -8.56 15.91
CA PHE A 446 -3.22 -9.28 15.42
C PHE A 446 -4.54 -8.65 15.83
N GLU A 447 -4.75 -8.39 17.12
CA GLU A 447 -6.00 -7.80 17.63
C GLU A 447 -6.21 -6.37 17.09
N ALA A 448 -5.13 -5.57 17.05
CA ALA A 448 -5.17 -4.24 16.47
C ALA A 448 -5.57 -4.28 14.99
N SER A 449 -5.00 -5.23 14.24
CA SER A 449 -5.33 -5.40 12.81
C SER A 449 -6.80 -5.78 12.60
N GLN A 450 -7.36 -6.65 13.45
CA GLN A 450 -8.77 -7.02 13.39
C GLN A 450 -9.69 -5.83 13.71
N ARG A 451 -9.36 -5.07 14.75
CA ARG A 451 -10.14 -3.87 15.15
C ARG A 451 -10.15 -2.81 14.05
N VAL A 452 -8.99 -2.54 13.44
CA VAL A 452 -8.87 -1.58 12.34
C VAL A 452 -9.60 -2.07 11.10
N GLY A 453 -9.41 -3.35 10.74
CA GLY A 453 -10.00 -3.96 9.54
C GLY A 453 -11.53 -4.05 9.55
N LYS A 454 -12.17 -4.17 10.72
CA LYS A 454 -13.65 -4.16 10.86
C LYS A 454 -14.34 -2.94 10.26
N ARG A 455 -13.62 -1.86 10.00
CA ARG A 455 -14.19 -0.68 9.35
C ARG A 455 -14.23 -0.81 7.83
N ALA A 456 -13.44 -1.71 7.27
CA ALA A 456 -13.35 -1.93 5.83
C ALA A 456 -14.28 -3.07 5.35
N PHE A 457 -14.60 -4.02 6.25
CA PHE A 457 -15.32 -5.25 5.93
C PHE A 457 -16.57 -5.49 6.79
#